data_c6ed24bd4bb1d186e3704475c67c550d
#
_entry.id   c6ed24bd4bb1d186e3704475c67c550d
#
_cell.length_a   1.000
_cell.length_b   1.000
_cell.length_c   1.000
_cell.angle_alpha   90.00
_cell.angle_beta   90.00
_cell.angle_gamma   90.00
#
_symmetry.space_group_name_H-M   'P 1'
#
loop_
_entity.id
_entity.type
_entity.pdbx_description
1 polymer ?
#
loop_
_entity_poly.entity_id
_entity_poly.type
_entity_poly.pdbx_seq_one_letter_code
_entity_poly.pdbx_strand_id
1 'polypeptide(L)'
;MFLPKSVAIVLAMAFVASVLAADSPRSAAPRKIIVIAHRGAHREAPENTLASLEQAIEIGCDYVELDVRRTKDGALVIMHDNSVNRMTSGKGKIADLTLAEIRKFEVKSRHGAKWAGLKVPTFDEMLDHAKGRMKIYVDHKQAPPTDVLAAIQRHGMLHDVVVYGNPKTLREYKRLAPDVWIMPGHPDSIAEIESLCRDLKPETLDGNVVEWTRSQVDAAHRSGSQVWVDNRSNLDNEAGIKQDVELGVDAIQTDDPATVLKVLKSMGLRGDAAK
;
A
#
# COMPACT_ATOMS: atom_id res chain seq x y z
N MET A 1 8.66 -21.14 -92.15
CA MET A 1 9.84 -20.46 -91.57
C MET A 1 9.34 -19.43 -90.63
N PHE A 2 9.18 -19.80 -89.38
CA PHE A 2 8.54 -19.00 -88.34
C PHE A 2 9.60 -18.46 -87.37
N LEU A 3 9.63 -17.16 -87.18
CA LEU A 3 10.40 -16.47 -86.20
C LEU A 3 9.67 -16.47 -84.83
N PRO A 4 10.31 -16.65 -83.69
CA PRO A 4 9.66 -16.54 -82.42
C PRO A 4 9.62 -15.11 -81.90
N LYS A 5 8.51 -14.77 -81.26
CA LYS A 5 8.23 -13.49 -80.59
C LYS A 5 8.95 -13.43 -79.24
N SER A 6 9.78 -12.43 -79.05
CA SER A 6 10.43 -12.10 -77.77
C SER A 6 9.41 -11.50 -76.81
N VAL A 7 9.25 -12.14 -75.65
CA VAL A 7 8.45 -11.61 -74.53
C VAL A 7 9.41 -10.83 -73.60
N ALA A 8 9.19 -9.52 -73.53
CA ALA A 8 9.86 -8.67 -72.57
C ALA A 8 9.14 -8.73 -71.21
N ILE A 9 9.84 -9.24 -70.18
CA ILE A 9 9.33 -9.22 -68.80
C ILE A 9 9.74 -7.88 -68.19
N VAL A 10 8.76 -7.04 -67.90
CA VAL A 10 8.98 -5.78 -67.13
C VAL A 10 8.86 -6.15 -65.64
N LEU A 11 9.98 -6.08 -64.93
CA LEU A 11 10.07 -6.27 -63.51
C LEU A 11 9.64 -4.94 -62.82
N ALA A 12 8.45 -4.87 -62.29
CA ALA A 12 7.99 -3.75 -61.48
C ALA A 12 8.54 -3.92 -60.05
N MET A 13 9.55 -3.14 -59.67
CA MET A 13 10.00 -3.01 -58.26
C MET A 13 8.97 -2.17 -57.50
N ALA A 14 8.17 -2.84 -56.67
CA ALA A 14 7.36 -2.15 -55.68
C ALA A 14 8.20 -1.72 -54.47
N PHE A 15 8.43 -0.42 -54.36
CA PHE A 15 9.08 0.19 -53.19
C PHE A 15 8.06 0.22 -52.07
N VAL A 16 8.14 -0.72 -51.10
CA VAL A 16 7.36 -0.65 -49.86
C VAL A 16 7.99 0.37 -48.95
N ALA A 17 7.50 1.58 -48.93
CA ALA A 17 7.82 2.56 -47.92
C ALA A 17 7.17 2.15 -46.61
N SER A 18 7.94 1.53 -45.72
CA SER A 18 7.52 1.34 -44.30
C SER A 18 7.46 2.68 -43.64
N VAL A 19 6.25 3.21 -43.50
CA VAL A 19 5.97 4.36 -42.64
C VAL A 19 6.10 3.86 -41.22
N LEU A 20 7.22 4.19 -40.57
CA LEU A 20 7.34 4.13 -39.12
C LEU A 20 6.36 5.14 -38.53
N ALA A 21 5.17 4.67 -38.19
CA ALA A 21 4.28 5.41 -37.32
C ALA A 21 4.98 5.57 -35.98
N ALA A 22 5.50 6.76 -35.72
CA ALA A 22 5.92 7.14 -34.37
C ALA A 22 4.69 7.03 -33.49
N ASP A 23 4.68 6.04 -32.58
CA ASP A 23 3.69 5.95 -31.53
C ASP A 23 3.73 7.28 -30.74
N SER A 24 2.76 8.13 -31.00
CA SER A 24 2.49 9.27 -30.13
C SER A 24 2.22 8.71 -28.76
N PRO A 25 2.84 9.23 -27.68
CA PRO A 25 2.54 8.76 -26.34
C PRO A 25 1.04 8.91 -26.13
N ARG A 26 0.33 7.78 -26.03
CA ARG A 26 -1.06 7.78 -25.57
C ARG A 26 -1.07 8.58 -24.29
N SER A 27 -1.81 9.68 -24.28
CA SER A 27 -2.18 10.37 -23.05
C SER A 27 -2.85 9.33 -22.16
N ALA A 28 -2.07 8.71 -21.30
CA ALA A 28 -2.62 7.83 -20.28
C ALA A 28 -3.59 8.69 -19.45
N ALA A 29 -4.79 8.16 -19.20
CA ALA A 29 -5.70 8.80 -18.25
C ALA A 29 -4.93 9.11 -16.96
N PRO A 30 -5.19 10.26 -16.31
CA PRO A 30 -4.44 10.65 -15.13
C PRO A 30 -4.46 9.51 -14.13
N ARG A 31 -3.27 9.00 -13.78
CA ARG A 31 -3.09 7.86 -12.89
C ARG A 31 -3.51 8.27 -11.49
N LYS A 32 -4.53 7.61 -10.94
CA LYS A 32 -4.94 7.87 -9.57
C LYS A 32 -3.84 7.39 -8.61
N ILE A 33 -3.27 8.30 -7.80
CA ILE A 33 -2.34 7.94 -6.72
C ILE A 33 -3.15 7.50 -5.50
N ILE A 34 -2.81 6.34 -4.95
CA ILE A 34 -3.41 5.78 -3.73
C ILE A 34 -2.88 6.57 -2.52
N VAL A 35 -3.76 6.91 -1.58
CA VAL A 35 -3.37 7.59 -0.33
C VAL A 35 -3.62 6.66 0.85
N ILE A 36 -2.58 6.44 1.64
CA ILE A 36 -2.57 5.52 2.78
C ILE A 36 -2.36 6.32 4.06
N ALA A 37 -3.32 6.25 4.98
CA ALA A 37 -3.19 6.88 6.29
C ALA A 37 -2.34 6.01 7.22
N HIS A 38 -1.11 6.43 7.55
CA HIS A 38 -0.19 5.74 8.44
C HIS A 38 -0.76 5.67 9.87
N ARG A 39 -1.03 4.45 10.37
CA ARG A 39 -1.71 4.18 11.66
C ARG A 39 -3.06 4.88 11.79
N GLY A 40 -3.76 5.09 10.69
CA GLY A 40 -4.93 5.94 10.59
C GLY A 40 -4.59 7.42 10.46
N ALA A 41 -5.61 8.29 10.44
CA ALA A 41 -5.38 9.74 10.44
C ALA A 41 -4.94 10.21 11.84
N HIS A 42 -3.73 9.86 12.21
CA HIS A 42 -3.22 10.01 13.59
C HIS A 42 -2.84 11.45 13.98
N ARG A 43 -2.95 12.39 13.05
CA ARG A 43 -2.92 13.84 13.41
C ARG A 43 -4.25 14.29 13.99
N GLU A 44 -5.36 13.63 13.68
CA GLU A 44 -6.72 13.97 14.09
C GLU A 44 -7.20 13.15 15.29
N ALA A 45 -6.70 11.92 15.46
CA ALA A 45 -7.09 10.99 16.52
C ALA A 45 -5.88 10.13 16.95
N PRO A 46 -5.91 9.46 18.13
CA PRO A 46 -4.80 8.58 18.53
C PRO A 46 -4.51 7.48 17.52
N GLU A 47 -3.24 7.26 17.21
CA GLU A 47 -2.75 6.24 16.26
C GLU A 47 -3.31 4.84 16.57
N ASN A 48 -3.54 4.04 15.52
CA ASN A 48 -3.93 2.63 15.67
C ASN A 48 -5.21 2.43 16.48
N THR A 49 -6.20 3.31 16.33
CA THR A 49 -7.51 3.24 16.97
C THR A 49 -8.65 3.26 15.96
N LEU A 50 -9.84 2.81 16.37
CA LEU A 50 -11.06 2.98 15.55
C LEU A 50 -11.33 4.46 15.23
N ALA A 51 -10.96 5.37 16.13
CA ALA A 51 -11.09 6.81 15.92
C ALA A 51 -10.21 7.31 14.78
N SER A 52 -8.92 6.90 14.71
CA SER A 52 -8.03 7.29 13.62
C SER A 52 -8.40 6.63 12.28
N LEU A 53 -8.97 5.43 12.31
CA LEU A 53 -9.55 4.79 11.12
C LEU A 53 -10.75 5.58 10.60
N GLU A 54 -11.70 5.96 11.48
CA GLU A 54 -12.86 6.76 11.08
C GLU A 54 -12.44 8.11 10.48
N GLN A 55 -11.48 8.79 11.09
CA GLN A 55 -10.96 10.06 10.54
C GLN A 55 -10.30 9.84 9.16
N ALA A 56 -9.60 8.73 8.93
CA ALA A 56 -9.03 8.41 7.61
C ALA A 56 -10.13 8.17 6.55
N ILE A 57 -11.23 7.53 6.93
CA ILE A 57 -12.42 7.34 6.07
C ILE A 57 -13.06 8.69 5.74
N GLU A 58 -13.29 9.54 6.74
CA GLU A 58 -13.91 10.86 6.56
C GLU A 58 -13.05 11.77 5.67
N ILE A 59 -11.74 11.72 5.78
CA ILE A 59 -10.78 12.45 4.93
C ILE A 59 -10.80 11.94 3.49
N GLY A 60 -11.14 10.65 3.25
CA GLY A 60 -11.23 10.03 1.93
C GLY A 60 -9.96 9.34 1.48
N CYS A 61 -9.19 8.76 2.41
CA CYS A 61 -8.07 7.87 2.11
C CYS A 61 -8.54 6.60 1.39
N ASP A 62 -7.64 5.95 0.65
CA ASP A 62 -7.91 4.66 0.01
C ASP A 62 -7.61 3.48 0.93
N TYR A 63 -6.56 3.62 1.74
CA TYR A 63 -6.10 2.61 2.70
C TYR A 63 -5.82 3.24 4.06
N VAL A 64 -5.99 2.42 5.08
CA VAL A 64 -5.41 2.65 6.41
C VAL A 64 -4.30 1.64 6.65
N GLU A 65 -3.14 2.09 7.13
CA GLU A 65 -2.10 1.21 7.62
C GLU A 65 -2.33 0.91 9.09
N LEU A 66 -2.13 -0.36 9.50
CA LEU A 66 -2.37 -0.89 10.84
C LEU A 66 -1.29 -1.87 11.25
N ASP A 67 -0.74 -1.71 12.45
CA ASP A 67 0.28 -2.56 13.06
C ASP A 67 -0.34 -3.75 13.80
N VAL A 68 -0.25 -4.96 13.26
CA VAL A 68 -0.89 -6.16 13.85
C VAL A 68 0.07 -6.92 14.76
N ARG A 69 -0.34 -7.12 16.02
CA ARG A 69 0.39 -7.91 17.03
C ARG A 69 -0.53 -8.93 17.71
N ARG A 70 0.09 -9.93 18.34
CA ARG A 70 -0.61 -11.00 19.04
C ARG A 70 -0.39 -10.91 20.55
N THR A 71 -1.47 -11.02 21.31
CA THR A 71 -1.47 -11.08 22.78
C THR A 71 -1.07 -12.48 23.30
N LYS A 72 -0.86 -12.57 24.61
CA LYS A 72 -0.55 -13.83 25.32
C LYS A 72 -1.61 -14.91 25.09
N ASP A 73 -2.88 -14.54 25.09
CA ASP A 73 -4.03 -15.43 24.89
C ASP A 73 -4.45 -15.60 23.42
N GLY A 74 -3.63 -15.07 22.48
CA GLY A 74 -3.79 -15.29 21.05
C GLY A 74 -4.66 -14.29 20.31
N ALA A 75 -5.22 -13.28 20.96
CA ALA A 75 -5.97 -12.23 20.29
C ALA A 75 -5.04 -11.35 19.43
N LEU A 76 -5.51 -10.92 18.26
CA LEU A 76 -4.82 -9.93 17.43
C LEU A 76 -5.25 -8.53 17.84
N VAL A 77 -4.28 -7.67 18.17
CA VAL A 77 -4.48 -6.27 18.56
C VAL A 77 -3.68 -5.32 17.68
N ILE A 78 -4.10 -4.07 17.63
CA ILE A 78 -3.49 -3.05 16.80
C ILE A 78 -2.62 -2.13 17.66
N MET A 79 -1.30 -2.22 17.45
CA MET A 79 -0.30 -1.45 18.20
C MET A 79 1.06 -1.47 17.50
N HIS A 80 1.66 -0.30 17.29
CA HIS A 80 2.99 -0.22 16.69
C HIS A 80 4.08 -0.85 17.56
N ASP A 81 4.16 -0.44 18.82
CA ASP A 81 5.21 -0.88 19.75
C ASP A 81 4.96 -2.32 20.20
N ASN A 82 6.00 -3.02 20.62
CA ASN A 82 5.86 -4.35 21.23
C ASN A 82 5.33 -4.30 22.67
N SER A 83 5.11 -3.10 23.23
CA SER A 83 4.58 -2.85 24.56
C SER A 83 3.47 -1.82 24.54
N VAL A 84 2.59 -1.86 25.54
CA VAL A 84 1.49 -0.91 25.71
C VAL A 84 1.95 0.43 26.31
N ASN A 85 3.22 0.57 26.70
CA ASN A 85 3.72 1.64 27.58
C ASN A 85 3.56 3.05 27.01
N ARG A 86 3.87 3.24 25.72
CA ARG A 86 3.83 4.57 25.08
C ARG A 86 2.39 5.03 24.87
N MET A 87 1.58 4.14 24.33
CA MET A 87 0.25 4.49 23.83
C MET A 87 -0.89 4.34 24.85
N THR A 88 -0.65 3.68 25.99
CA THR A 88 -1.71 3.45 26.98
C THR A 88 -1.30 3.86 28.40
N SER A 89 -2.30 3.88 29.29
CA SER A 89 -2.08 4.07 30.73
C SER A 89 -1.40 2.87 31.43
N GLY A 90 -1.31 1.72 30.71
CA GLY A 90 -0.75 0.48 31.23
C GLY A 90 0.75 0.33 31.00
N LYS A 91 1.30 -0.80 31.43
CA LYS A 91 2.69 -1.22 31.22
C LYS A 91 2.75 -2.71 30.90
N GLY A 92 3.76 -3.09 30.12
CA GLY A 92 4.05 -4.49 29.77
C GLY A 92 4.17 -4.72 28.28
N LYS A 93 4.74 -5.87 27.90
CA LYS A 93 4.80 -6.32 26.51
C LYS A 93 3.46 -6.91 26.11
N ILE A 94 3.03 -6.68 24.90
CA ILE A 94 1.76 -7.20 24.36
C ILE A 94 1.73 -8.73 24.42
N ALA A 95 2.84 -9.39 24.09
CA ALA A 95 2.93 -10.86 24.12
C ALA A 95 2.84 -11.48 25.54
N ASP A 96 3.01 -10.67 26.58
CA ASP A 96 2.93 -11.11 27.98
C ASP A 96 1.57 -10.80 28.63
N LEU A 97 0.70 -10.05 27.94
CA LEU A 97 -0.60 -9.62 28.41
C LEU A 97 -1.74 -10.30 27.62
N THR A 98 -2.81 -10.64 28.33
CA THR A 98 -4.08 -11.07 27.70
C THR A 98 -4.84 -9.88 27.13
N LEU A 99 -5.74 -10.11 26.18
CA LEU A 99 -6.65 -9.06 25.68
C LEU A 99 -7.44 -8.40 26.82
N ALA A 100 -7.93 -9.20 27.79
CA ALA A 100 -8.69 -8.68 28.92
C ALA A 100 -7.86 -7.74 29.82
N GLU A 101 -6.54 -7.99 29.95
CA GLU A 101 -5.64 -7.10 30.67
C GLU A 101 -5.38 -5.81 29.88
N ILE A 102 -5.11 -5.90 28.58
CA ILE A 102 -4.89 -4.74 27.69
C ILE A 102 -6.14 -3.84 27.67
N ARG A 103 -7.34 -4.42 27.66
CA ARG A 103 -8.60 -3.67 27.63
C ARG A 103 -8.89 -2.85 28.91
N LYS A 104 -8.20 -3.12 30.01
CA LYS A 104 -8.29 -2.28 31.22
C LYS A 104 -7.59 -0.93 31.03
N PHE A 105 -6.59 -0.86 30.16
CA PHE A 105 -5.84 0.36 29.92
C PHE A 105 -6.59 1.29 28.97
N GLU A 106 -6.39 2.59 29.15
CA GLU A 106 -6.90 3.62 28.26
C GLU A 106 -5.80 4.07 27.32
N VAL A 107 -6.16 4.30 26.05
CA VAL A 107 -5.26 4.89 25.07
C VAL A 107 -4.99 6.34 25.46
N LYS A 108 -3.71 6.72 25.53
CA LYS A 108 -3.32 8.11 25.77
C LYS A 108 -3.64 8.95 24.54
N SER A 109 -4.25 10.09 24.75
CA SER A 109 -4.57 11.03 23.69
C SER A 109 -3.88 12.37 23.90
N ARG A 110 -3.12 12.81 22.89
CA ARG A 110 -2.62 14.19 22.79
C ARG A 110 -3.62 15.13 22.13
N HIS A 111 -4.76 14.59 21.65
CA HIS A 111 -5.76 15.30 20.87
C HIS A 111 -6.95 15.81 21.75
N GLY A 112 -6.75 15.86 23.07
CA GLY A 112 -7.76 16.38 24.02
C GLY A 112 -8.79 15.35 24.48
N ALA A 113 -9.75 15.83 25.29
CA ALA A 113 -10.75 15.00 25.98
C ALA A 113 -11.74 14.30 25.04
N LYS A 114 -11.88 14.75 23.81
CA LYS A 114 -12.74 14.11 22.78
C LYS A 114 -12.46 12.61 22.64
N TRP A 115 -11.22 12.20 22.85
CA TRP A 115 -10.76 10.83 22.68
C TRP A 115 -10.46 10.10 24.00
N ALA A 116 -10.98 10.60 25.12
CA ALA A 116 -10.84 9.93 26.41
C ALA A 116 -11.60 8.58 26.42
N GLY A 117 -11.07 7.60 27.15
CA GLY A 117 -11.70 6.29 27.30
C GLY A 117 -11.52 5.32 26.15
N LEU A 118 -10.80 5.71 25.07
CA LEU A 118 -10.48 4.80 23.98
C LEU A 118 -9.68 3.60 24.48
N LYS A 119 -9.94 2.44 23.87
CA LYS A 119 -9.25 1.18 24.15
C LYS A 119 -8.43 0.74 22.94
N VAL A 120 -7.42 -0.08 23.19
CA VAL A 120 -6.66 -0.72 22.12
C VAL A 120 -7.61 -1.63 21.33
N PRO A 121 -7.81 -1.42 20.03
CA PRO A 121 -8.71 -2.24 19.24
C PRO A 121 -8.09 -3.62 18.93
N THR A 122 -8.95 -4.60 18.72
CA THR A 122 -8.58 -5.86 18.06
C THR A 122 -8.52 -5.66 16.56
N PHE A 123 -7.82 -6.57 15.89
CA PHE A 123 -7.81 -6.58 14.42
C PHE A 123 -9.20 -6.87 13.84
N ASP A 124 -9.97 -7.76 14.48
CA ASP A 124 -11.36 -8.04 14.08
C ASP A 124 -12.22 -6.77 14.12
N GLU A 125 -12.12 -5.95 15.17
CA GLU A 125 -12.86 -4.67 15.26
C GLU A 125 -12.47 -3.69 14.16
N MET A 126 -11.17 -3.65 13.77
CA MET A 126 -10.72 -2.79 12.68
C MET A 126 -11.22 -3.30 11.32
N LEU A 127 -11.19 -4.62 11.09
CA LEU A 127 -11.73 -5.24 9.88
C LEU A 127 -13.23 -4.97 9.74
N ASP A 128 -14.03 -5.16 10.81
CA ASP A 128 -15.46 -4.88 10.81
C ASP A 128 -15.75 -3.42 10.46
N HIS A 129 -14.98 -2.51 11.04
CA HIS A 129 -15.20 -1.07 10.85
C HIS A 129 -14.79 -0.59 9.45
N ALA A 130 -13.74 -1.18 8.87
CA ALA A 130 -13.24 -0.84 7.54
C ALA A 130 -14.05 -1.48 6.40
N LYS A 131 -14.69 -2.63 6.64
CA LYS A 131 -15.35 -3.43 5.60
C LYS A 131 -16.34 -2.62 4.77
N GLY A 132 -16.12 -2.62 3.45
CA GLY A 132 -16.95 -1.89 2.49
C GLY A 132 -16.75 -0.36 2.49
N ARG A 133 -15.83 0.15 3.33
CA ARG A 133 -15.59 1.58 3.49
C ARG A 133 -14.14 1.98 3.16
N MET A 134 -13.17 1.13 3.51
CA MET A 134 -11.74 1.40 3.34
C MET A 134 -10.96 0.09 3.22
N LYS A 135 -9.88 0.09 2.46
CA LYS A 135 -8.92 -1.01 2.40
C LYS A 135 -7.89 -0.91 3.50
N ILE A 136 -7.24 -2.03 3.81
CA ILE A 136 -6.28 -2.11 4.91
C ILE A 136 -4.89 -2.51 4.40
N TYR A 137 -3.88 -1.77 4.80
CA TYR A 137 -2.49 -2.16 4.76
C TYR A 137 -2.12 -2.73 6.13
N VAL A 138 -1.86 -4.02 6.19
CA VAL A 138 -1.42 -4.72 7.40
C VAL A 138 0.09 -4.68 7.49
N ASP A 139 0.65 -3.91 8.42
CA ASP A 139 2.04 -4.08 8.83
C ASP A 139 2.12 -5.27 9.81
N HIS A 140 2.65 -6.39 9.29
CA HIS A 140 2.75 -7.64 10.03
C HIS A 140 3.92 -7.60 11.01
N LYS A 141 3.65 -7.20 12.27
CA LYS A 141 4.71 -7.08 13.31
C LYS A 141 5.03 -8.42 13.98
N GLN A 142 4.04 -9.02 14.63
CA GLN A 142 4.26 -10.21 15.44
C GLN A 142 2.96 -11.00 15.61
N ALA A 143 2.71 -11.91 14.72
CA ALA A 143 1.60 -12.88 14.81
C ALA A 143 1.90 -14.05 13.87
N PRO A 144 1.34 -15.26 14.06
CA PRO A 144 1.35 -16.27 13.02
C PRO A 144 0.59 -15.79 11.78
N PRO A 145 1.12 -15.96 10.56
CA PRO A 145 0.39 -15.63 9.33
C PRO A 145 -0.98 -16.30 9.23
N THR A 146 -1.10 -17.53 9.77
CA THR A 146 -2.38 -18.27 9.84
C THR A 146 -3.45 -17.53 10.61
N ASP A 147 -3.10 -16.91 11.75
CA ASP A 147 -4.05 -16.21 12.60
C ASP A 147 -4.55 -14.91 11.93
N VAL A 148 -3.62 -14.15 11.35
CA VAL A 148 -3.94 -12.91 10.62
C VAL A 148 -4.79 -13.21 9.40
N LEU A 149 -4.41 -14.22 8.60
CA LEU A 149 -5.15 -14.61 7.41
C LEU A 149 -6.55 -15.14 7.75
N ALA A 150 -6.67 -15.94 8.83
CA ALA A 150 -7.97 -16.43 9.29
C ALA A 150 -8.91 -15.28 9.69
N ALA A 151 -8.38 -14.21 10.31
CA ALA A 151 -9.16 -13.01 10.60
C ALA A 151 -9.63 -12.32 9.30
N ILE A 152 -8.72 -12.06 8.37
CA ILE A 152 -9.02 -11.42 7.07
C ILE A 152 -10.10 -12.22 6.31
N GLN A 153 -9.96 -13.54 6.23
CA GLN A 153 -10.90 -14.44 5.53
C GLN A 153 -12.27 -14.48 6.22
N ARG A 154 -12.31 -14.55 7.56
CA ARG A 154 -13.55 -14.55 8.35
C ARG A 154 -14.39 -13.30 8.08
N HIS A 155 -13.74 -12.14 7.88
CA HIS A 155 -14.40 -10.89 7.52
C HIS A 155 -14.67 -10.73 6.02
N GLY A 156 -14.19 -11.66 5.18
CA GLY A 156 -14.37 -11.61 3.72
C GLY A 156 -13.61 -10.47 3.06
N MET A 157 -12.47 -10.06 3.62
CA MET A 157 -11.68 -8.90 3.16
C MET A 157 -10.39 -9.28 2.43
N LEU A 158 -10.27 -10.51 1.92
CA LEU A 158 -9.02 -10.99 1.29
C LEU A 158 -8.52 -10.08 0.15
N HIS A 159 -9.43 -9.47 -0.62
CA HIS A 159 -9.11 -8.57 -1.73
C HIS A 159 -9.05 -7.08 -1.34
N ASP A 160 -9.33 -6.76 -0.07
CA ASP A 160 -9.28 -5.41 0.47
C ASP A 160 -8.11 -5.20 1.43
N VAL A 161 -7.21 -6.19 1.50
CA VAL A 161 -6.03 -6.15 2.37
C VAL A 161 -4.76 -6.37 1.55
N VAL A 162 -3.72 -5.60 1.87
CA VAL A 162 -2.33 -5.87 1.49
C VAL A 162 -1.50 -6.12 2.75
N VAL A 163 -0.62 -7.13 2.72
CA VAL A 163 0.20 -7.49 3.88
C VAL A 163 1.65 -7.14 3.63
N TYR A 164 2.20 -6.25 4.45
CA TYR A 164 3.61 -5.94 4.51
C TYR A 164 4.34 -6.88 5.47
N GLY A 165 5.56 -7.27 5.10
CA GLY A 165 6.40 -8.11 5.94
C GLY A 165 7.71 -8.52 5.26
N ASN A 166 8.52 -9.30 5.99
CA ASN A 166 9.74 -9.86 5.41
C ASN A 166 9.41 -10.97 4.38
N PRO A 167 10.30 -11.24 3.41
CA PRO A 167 10.04 -12.21 2.33
C PRO A 167 9.69 -13.62 2.83
N LYS A 168 10.22 -14.06 3.97
CA LYS A 168 9.90 -15.38 4.55
C LYS A 168 8.44 -15.45 5.00
N THR A 169 7.99 -14.45 5.72
CA THR A 169 6.59 -14.32 6.18
C THR A 169 5.63 -14.21 5.00
N LEU A 170 5.99 -13.41 3.99
CA LEU A 170 5.16 -13.20 2.80
C LEU A 170 5.03 -14.46 1.93
N ARG A 171 6.07 -15.29 1.82
CA ARG A 171 5.95 -16.63 1.18
C ARG A 171 4.93 -17.51 1.88
N GLU A 172 4.85 -17.43 3.21
CA GLU A 172 3.84 -18.19 3.97
C GLU A 172 2.43 -17.68 3.68
N TYR A 173 2.21 -16.37 3.58
CA TYR A 173 0.93 -15.81 3.16
C TYR A 173 0.53 -16.29 1.76
N LYS A 174 1.42 -16.22 0.77
CA LYS A 174 1.16 -16.70 -0.60
C LYS A 174 0.92 -18.21 -0.66
N ARG A 175 1.58 -18.99 0.20
CA ARG A 175 1.34 -20.44 0.31
C ARG A 175 -0.05 -20.75 0.87
N LEU A 176 -0.53 -19.97 1.85
CA LEU A 176 -1.82 -20.16 2.51
C LEU A 176 -2.99 -19.57 1.69
N ALA A 177 -2.79 -18.46 1.03
CA ALA A 177 -3.77 -17.76 0.22
C ALA A 177 -3.07 -17.10 -0.99
N PRO A 178 -2.97 -17.77 -2.16
CA PRO A 178 -2.26 -17.24 -3.32
C PRO A 178 -2.73 -15.86 -3.79
N ASP A 179 -4.01 -15.54 -3.58
CA ASP A 179 -4.65 -14.29 -4.02
C ASP A 179 -4.50 -13.12 -3.04
N VAL A 180 -3.91 -13.33 -1.84
CA VAL A 180 -3.66 -12.23 -0.91
C VAL A 180 -2.59 -11.31 -1.49
N TRP A 181 -2.83 -10.01 -1.46
CA TRP A 181 -1.82 -9.03 -1.83
C TRP A 181 -0.73 -8.95 -0.79
N ILE A 182 0.51 -8.98 -1.25
CA ILE A 182 1.69 -8.90 -0.40
C ILE A 182 2.61 -7.76 -0.83
N MET A 183 3.36 -7.24 0.14
CA MET A 183 4.23 -6.09 -0.03
C MET A 183 5.54 -6.30 0.74
N PRO A 184 6.61 -6.77 0.11
CA PRO A 184 7.95 -6.74 0.69
C PRO A 184 8.52 -5.32 0.69
N GLY A 185 9.50 -5.07 1.57
CA GLY A 185 10.23 -3.80 1.62
C GLY A 185 11.12 -3.58 0.40
N HIS A 186 11.69 -2.38 0.30
CA HIS A 186 12.54 -1.90 -0.78
C HIS A 186 13.73 -2.84 -1.06
N PRO A 187 13.91 -3.33 -2.30
CA PRO A 187 15.13 -4.01 -2.72
C PRO A 187 16.20 -3.00 -3.14
N ASP A 188 17.46 -3.27 -2.78
CA ASP A 188 18.57 -2.31 -2.97
C ASP A 188 18.97 -2.06 -4.44
N SER A 189 18.57 -2.94 -5.36
CA SER A 189 18.98 -2.86 -6.77
C SER A 189 17.89 -3.34 -7.73
N ILE A 190 17.99 -2.95 -9.01
CA ILE A 190 17.10 -3.43 -10.08
C ILE A 190 17.16 -4.96 -10.19
N ALA A 191 18.34 -5.57 -10.07
CA ALA A 191 18.49 -7.03 -10.14
C ALA A 191 17.75 -7.73 -8.99
N GLU A 192 17.75 -7.15 -7.81
CA GLU A 192 17.00 -7.66 -6.66
C GLU A 192 15.48 -7.45 -6.84
N ILE A 193 15.04 -6.31 -7.39
CA ILE A 193 13.63 -6.08 -7.76
C ILE A 193 13.15 -7.18 -8.70
N GLU A 194 13.89 -7.43 -9.80
CA GLU A 194 13.53 -8.44 -10.79
C GLU A 194 13.53 -9.85 -10.20
N SER A 195 14.51 -10.17 -9.34
CA SER A 195 14.58 -11.46 -8.64
C SER A 195 13.43 -11.65 -7.68
N LEU A 196 13.17 -10.66 -6.82
CA LEU A 196 12.09 -10.68 -5.83
C LEU A 196 10.72 -10.81 -6.51
N CYS A 197 10.46 -10.03 -7.57
CA CYS A 197 9.21 -10.08 -8.31
C CYS A 197 9.02 -11.42 -9.03
N ARG A 198 10.07 -12.01 -9.58
CA ARG A 198 10.02 -13.34 -10.19
C ARG A 198 9.68 -14.44 -9.18
N ASP A 199 10.29 -14.35 -7.97
CA ASP A 199 10.19 -15.40 -6.96
C ASP A 199 8.92 -15.30 -6.12
N LEU A 200 8.52 -14.09 -5.75
CA LEU A 200 7.44 -13.85 -4.79
C LEU A 200 6.16 -13.31 -5.44
N LYS A 201 6.30 -12.72 -6.64
CA LYS A 201 5.21 -12.07 -7.40
C LYS A 201 4.36 -11.13 -6.53
N PRO A 202 4.98 -10.17 -5.85
CA PRO A 202 4.27 -9.23 -5.02
C PRO A 202 3.44 -8.27 -5.89
N GLU A 203 2.28 -7.89 -5.42
CA GLU A 203 1.43 -6.89 -6.07
C GLU A 203 2.01 -5.49 -5.94
N THR A 204 2.75 -5.26 -4.85
CA THR A 204 3.39 -3.97 -4.59
C THR A 204 4.69 -4.14 -3.81
N LEU A 205 5.59 -3.18 -3.95
CA LEU A 205 6.83 -3.04 -3.19
C LEU A 205 6.73 -1.78 -2.32
N ASP A 206 7.18 -1.87 -1.07
CA ASP A 206 7.25 -0.75 -0.14
C ASP A 206 8.65 -0.16 -0.08
N GLY A 207 8.79 1.05 0.46
CA GLY A 207 10.07 1.68 0.78
C GLY A 207 9.93 3.16 1.05
N ASN A 208 10.93 3.72 1.74
CA ASN A 208 10.99 5.16 1.91
C ASN A 208 11.26 5.81 0.54
N VAL A 209 10.55 6.88 0.21
CA VAL A 209 10.66 7.52 -1.12
C VAL A 209 12.09 7.89 -1.50
N VAL A 210 12.93 8.26 -0.53
CA VAL A 210 14.34 8.62 -0.79
C VAL A 210 15.23 7.45 -1.20
N GLU A 211 14.76 6.22 -1.03
CA GLU A 211 15.46 5.00 -1.42
C GLU A 211 15.21 4.64 -2.90
N TRP A 212 14.12 5.16 -3.49
CA TRP A 212 13.72 4.85 -4.84
C TRP A 212 14.33 5.79 -5.88
N THR A 213 14.82 5.21 -6.96
CA THR A 213 15.15 5.92 -8.19
C THR A 213 14.09 5.67 -9.27
N ARG A 214 13.94 6.59 -10.22
CA ARG A 214 13.03 6.40 -11.36
C ARG A 214 13.26 5.06 -12.08
N SER A 215 14.51 4.66 -12.28
CA SER A 215 14.84 3.39 -12.94
C SER A 215 14.41 2.15 -12.15
N GLN A 216 14.43 2.21 -10.82
CA GLN A 216 13.91 1.14 -9.96
C GLN A 216 12.38 1.08 -10.01
N VAL A 217 11.69 2.23 -9.96
CA VAL A 217 10.23 2.28 -10.12
C VAL A 217 9.82 1.68 -11.48
N ASP A 218 10.49 2.07 -12.56
CA ASP A 218 10.22 1.53 -13.88
C ASP A 218 10.51 0.02 -13.96
N ALA A 219 11.52 -0.49 -13.24
CA ALA A 219 11.81 -1.92 -13.16
C ALA A 219 10.74 -2.69 -12.39
N ALA A 220 10.24 -2.16 -11.27
CA ALA A 220 9.13 -2.74 -10.53
C ALA A 220 7.87 -2.83 -11.40
N HIS A 221 7.53 -1.75 -12.11
CA HIS A 221 6.39 -1.74 -13.04
C HIS A 221 6.53 -2.74 -14.18
N ARG A 222 7.70 -2.84 -14.80
CA ARG A 222 7.96 -3.86 -15.83
C ARG A 222 7.85 -5.29 -15.30
N SER A 223 8.13 -5.47 -14.00
CA SER A 223 8.00 -6.75 -13.30
C SER A 223 6.58 -7.05 -12.81
N GLY A 224 5.62 -6.13 -13.05
CA GLY A 224 4.22 -6.29 -12.70
C GLY A 224 3.84 -5.84 -11.29
N SER A 225 4.76 -5.19 -10.55
CA SER A 225 4.52 -4.70 -9.19
C SER A 225 4.32 -3.19 -9.17
N GLN A 226 3.41 -2.72 -8.32
CA GLN A 226 3.29 -1.31 -7.97
C GLN A 226 4.43 -0.89 -7.03
N VAL A 227 4.64 0.42 -6.89
CA VAL A 227 5.56 1.00 -5.89
C VAL A 227 4.77 1.90 -4.96
N TRP A 228 4.74 1.54 -3.69
CA TRP A 228 4.11 2.28 -2.61
C TRP A 228 5.20 2.89 -1.74
N VAL A 229 5.17 4.19 -1.54
CA VAL A 229 6.23 4.86 -0.78
C VAL A 229 5.73 5.37 0.56
N ASP A 230 6.66 5.36 1.51
CA ASP A 230 6.48 5.90 2.83
C ASP A 230 7.04 7.32 2.88
N ASN A 231 6.14 8.28 2.92
CA ASN A 231 6.45 9.71 2.89
C ASN A 231 6.14 10.34 4.25
N ARG A 232 6.93 9.98 5.25
CA ARG A 232 6.74 10.45 6.62
C ARG A 232 7.59 11.68 6.92
N SER A 233 7.10 12.53 7.82
CA SER A 233 7.83 13.67 8.38
C SER A 233 8.10 14.81 7.40
N ASN A 234 9.32 14.92 6.89
CA ASN A 234 9.79 16.10 6.14
C ASN A 234 9.26 16.18 4.70
N LEU A 235 8.73 15.08 4.18
CA LEU A 235 8.25 14.98 2.80
C LEU A 235 6.71 15.06 2.68
N ASP A 236 6.00 15.05 3.81
CA ASP A 236 4.55 15.29 3.88
C ASP A 236 4.20 16.77 3.60
N ASN A 237 4.69 17.28 2.48
CA ASN A 237 4.45 18.64 2.01
C ASN A 237 4.30 18.68 0.49
N GLU A 238 3.86 19.81 -0.04
CA GLU A 238 3.55 19.94 -1.47
C GLU A 238 4.74 19.60 -2.38
N ALA A 239 5.96 19.97 -2.01
CA ALA A 239 7.15 19.71 -2.82
C ALA A 239 7.50 18.21 -2.82
N GLY A 240 7.47 17.55 -1.66
CA GLY A 240 7.71 16.11 -1.54
C GLY A 240 6.66 15.29 -2.32
N ILE A 241 5.38 15.62 -2.16
CA ILE A 241 4.30 14.94 -2.87
C ILE A 241 4.44 15.08 -4.40
N LYS A 242 4.83 16.27 -4.90
CA LYS A 242 5.11 16.45 -6.32
C LYS A 242 6.29 15.60 -6.79
N GLN A 243 7.34 15.52 -5.98
CA GLN A 243 8.49 14.65 -6.26
C GLN A 243 8.07 13.17 -6.35
N ASP A 244 7.20 12.69 -5.44
CA ASP A 244 6.69 11.31 -5.47
C ASP A 244 5.93 11.02 -6.76
N VAL A 245 5.06 11.95 -7.17
CA VAL A 245 4.31 11.84 -8.43
C VAL A 245 5.25 11.83 -9.63
N GLU A 246 6.27 12.68 -9.67
CA GLU A 246 7.29 12.72 -10.71
C GLU A 246 8.14 11.46 -10.73
N LEU A 247 8.42 10.88 -9.58
CA LEU A 247 9.11 9.59 -9.45
C LEU A 247 8.29 8.45 -10.05
N GLY A 248 6.96 8.59 -10.11
CA GLY A 248 6.06 7.63 -10.73
C GLY A 248 5.53 6.58 -9.78
N VAL A 249 5.48 6.85 -8.48
CA VAL A 249 4.94 5.93 -7.47
C VAL A 249 3.43 5.74 -7.62
N ASP A 250 2.90 4.63 -7.12
CA ASP A 250 1.48 4.26 -7.19
C ASP A 250 0.70 4.65 -5.94
N ALA A 251 1.38 4.71 -4.80
CA ALA A 251 0.77 5.08 -3.52
C ALA A 251 1.72 5.87 -2.64
N ILE A 252 1.14 6.67 -1.76
CA ILE A 252 1.84 7.47 -0.76
C ILE A 252 1.26 7.15 0.61
N GLN A 253 2.06 6.57 1.49
CA GLN A 253 1.77 6.46 2.92
C GLN A 253 2.22 7.74 3.62
N THR A 254 1.36 8.31 4.44
CA THR A 254 1.55 9.67 4.98
C THR A 254 1.02 9.81 6.41
N ASP A 255 1.68 10.68 7.18
CA ASP A 255 1.18 11.17 8.47
C ASP A 255 0.14 12.31 8.29
N ASP A 256 0.06 12.92 7.09
CA ASP A 256 -0.86 14.03 6.77
C ASP A 256 -1.69 13.76 5.51
N PRO A 257 -2.64 12.83 5.57
CA PRO A 257 -3.43 12.46 4.40
C PRO A 257 -4.26 13.61 3.84
N ALA A 258 -4.67 14.56 4.67
CA ALA A 258 -5.43 15.74 4.22
C ALA A 258 -4.60 16.62 3.28
N THR A 259 -3.33 16.86 3.63
CA THR A 259 -2.39 17.61 2.77
C THR A 259 -2.11 16.85 1.48
N VAL A 260 -1.84 15.54 1.53
CA VAL A 260 -1.58 14.73 0.33
C VAL A 260 -2.78 14.77 -0.62
N LEU A 261 -3.99 14.54 -0.12
CA LEU A 261 -5.21 14.59 -0.93
C LEU A 261 -5.44 15.97 -1.57
N LYS A 262 -5.22 17.04 -0.82
CA LYS A 262 -5.33 18.42 -1.32
C LYS A 262 -4.36 18.68 -2.49
N VAL A 263 -3.09 18.28 -2.35
CA VAL A 263 -2.07 18.45 -3.38
C VAL A 263 -2.39 17.62 -4.61
N LEU A 264 -2.69 16.32 -4.45
CA LEU A 264 -3.06 15.44 -5.56
C LEU A 264 -4.29 15.96 -6.33
N LYS A 265 -5.28 16.52 -5.61
CA LYS A 265 -6.44 17.16 -6.22
C LYS A 265 -6.04 18.39 -7.04
N SER A 266 -5.16 19.24 -6.53
CA SER A 266 -4.67 20.42 -7.27
C SER A 266 -3.87 20.05 -8.53
N MET A 267 -3.29 18.85 -8.57
CA MET A 267 -2.59 18.28 -9.73
C MET A 267 -3.54 17.56 -10.71
N GLY A 268 -4.82 17.46 -10.43
CA GLY A 268 -5.80 16.71 -11.24
C GLY A 268 -5.67 15.20 -11.16
N LEU A 269 -4.93 14.68 -10.17
CA LEU A 269 -4.69 13.23 -9.96
C LEU A 269 -5.74 12.58 -9.06
N ARG A 270 -6.62 13.38 -8.45
CA ARG A 270 -7.79 12.94 -7.68
C ARG A 270 -9.00 13.83 -7.97
N GLY A 271 -10.16 13.21 -8.17
CA GLY A 271 -11.44 13.91 -8.20
C GLY A 271 -11.95 14.26 -6.80
N ASP A 272 -13.07 14.98 -6.72
CA ASP A 272 -13.80 15.11 -5.46
C ASP A 272 -14.25 13.73 -5.00
N ALA A 273 -14.23 13.48 -3.69
CA ALA A 273 -14.84 12.28 -3.14
C ALA A 273 -16.31 12.23 -3.60
N ALA A 274 -16.72 11.12 -4.18
CA ALA A 274 -18.14 10.93 -4.49
C ALA A 274 -18.90 11.01 -3.15
N LYS A 275 -19.82 12.00 -3.07
CA LYS A 275 -20.70 12.19 -1.91
C LYS A 275 -21.70 11.05 -1.79
#